data_7d1d67a303b3ff6e0fdda528b613c81d
#
_entry.id   7d1d67a303b3ff6e0fdda528b613c81d
#
_cell.length_a   1.000
_cell.length_b   1.000
_cell.length_c   1.000
_cell.angle_alpha   90.00
_cell.angle_beta   90.00
_cell.angle_gamma   90.00
#
_symmetry.space_group_name_H-M   'P 1'
#
loop_
_entity.id
_entity.type
_entity.pdbx_description
1 polymer ?
#
loop_
_entity_poly.entity_id
_entity_poly.type
_entity_poly.pdbx_seq_one_letter_code
_entity_poly.pdbx_strand_id
1 'polypeptide(L)'
;MAPAINEAASVKALTPSAQPWKWIQEIIKKFIENITNSGKDWMVFIDTNPSFSIYTQIAISGAERLLTPINADDSSKTAASVMVALLHGTNPPHPIYGSWTYAKMAQEQGVEVLKIHLLIGNRLTQFKGTAAAFKALSDATSTSL
;
A
#
# COMPACT_ATOMS: atom_id res chain seq x y z
N MET A 1 2.56 8.92 14.47
CA MET A 1 2.54 9.37 13.06
C MET A 1 3.35 10.66 12.82
N ALA A 2 3.63 11.42 13.86
CA ALA A 2 4.21 12.75 13.70
C ALA A 2 5.73 12.88 13.49
N PRO A 3 6.63 12.09 14.13
CA PRO A 3 8.04 12.47 14.10
C PRO A 3 8.69 12.38 12.72
N ALA A 4 8.48 11.31 11.98
CA ALA A 4 9.13 11.14 10.68
C ALA A 4 8.64 12.14 9.61
N ILE A 5 7.36 12.52 9.65
CA ILE A 5 6.80 13.51 8.72
C ILE A 5 7.31 14.91 9.07
N ASN A 6 7.40 15.22 10.36
CA ASN A 6 7.94 16.51 10.81
C ASN A 6 9.45 16.62 10.52
N GLU A 7 10.19 15.55 10.68
CA GLU A 7 11.62 15.50 10.34
C GLU A 7 11.82 15.64 8.83
N ALA A 8 11.01 14.97 8.02
CA ALA A 8 11.02 15.12 6.56
C ALA A 8 10.68 16.56 6.13
N ALA A 9 9.72 17.19 6.77
CA ALA A 9 9.38 18.59 6.50
C ALA A 9 10.51 19.55 6.90
N SER A 10 11.18 19.29 8.03
CA SER A 10 12.31 20.10 8.50
C SER A 10 13.52 19.98 7.56
N VAL A 11 13.84 18.78 7.09
CA VAL A 11 14.92 18.56 6.10
C VAL A 11 14.61 19.24 4.78
N LYS A 12 13.37 19.23 4.32
CA LYS A 12 12.96 19.93 3.09
C LYS A 12 13.11 21.45 3.22
N ALA A 13 12.86 22.01 4.41
CA ALA A 13 13.05 23.43 4.66
C ALA A 13 14.53 23.85 4.61
N LEU A 14 15.43 22.97 5.05
CA LEU A 14 16.88 23.23 5.06
C LEU A 14 17.54 22.93 3.71
N THR A 15 16.98 22.03 2.93
CA THR A 15 17.54 21.59 1.64
C THR A 15 16.40 21.46 0.63
N PRO A 16 16.06 22.51 -0.11
CA PRO A 16 14.89 22.50 -1.03
C PRO A 16 14.90 21.40 -2.09
N SER A 17 16.07 20.92 -2.49
CA SER A 17 16.24 19.79 -3.43
C SER A 17 16.10 18.41 -2.79
N ALA A 18 16.08 18.33 -1.45
CA ALA A 18 15.94 17.06 -0.76
C ALA A 18 14.52 16.50 -0.91
N GLN A 19 14.44 15.19 -1.10
CA GLN A 19 13.18 14.44 -1.14
C GLN A 19 13.13 13.45 0.03
N PRO A 20 13.05 13.94 1.29
CA PRO A 20 13.18 13.08 2.47
C PRO A 20 12.05 12.06 2.57
N TRP A 21 10.84 12.42 2.12
CA TRP A 21 9.73 11.48 2.08
C TRP A 21 10.03 10.33 1.11
N LYS A 22 10.52 10.62 -0.09
CA LYS A 22 10.90 9.60 -1.08
C LYS A 22 12.00 8.68 -0.55
N TRP A 23 13.02 9.22 0.11
CA TRP A 23 14.08 8.41 0.69
C TRP A 23 13.56 7.41 1.71
N ILE A 24 12.62 7.83 2.56
CA ILE A 24 11.99 6.95 3.54
C ILE A 24 11.18 5.86 2.82
N GLN A 25 10.41 6.22 1.82
CA GLN A 25 9.61 5.25 1.06
C GLN A 25 10.47 4.21 0.33
N GLU A 26 11.62 4.59 -0.17
CA GLU A 26 12.51 3.71 -0.93
C GLU A 26 13.48 2.88 -0.07
N ILE A 27 13.42 2.98 1.26
CA ILE A 27 14.42 2.32 2.14
C ILE A 27 14.41 0.80 2.01
N ILE A 28 13.23 0.18 1.97
CA ILE A 28 13.10 -1.28 1.79
C ILE A 28 13.51 -1.68 0.38
N LYS A 29 13.14 -0.91 -0.63
CA LYS A 29 13.55 -1.17 -2.02
C LYS A 29 15.06 -1.22 -2.15
N LYS A 30 15.76 -0.21 -1.65
CA LYS A 30 17.23 -0.16 -1.65
C LYS A 30 17.86 -1.29 -0.85
N PHE A 31 17.27 -1.65 0.29
CA PHE A 31 17.74 -2.78 1.08
C PHE A 31 17.62 -4.08 0.28
N ILE A 32 16.48 -4.34 -0.36
CA ILE A 32 16.27 -5.52 -1.20
C ILE A 32 17.26 -5.54 -2.37
N GLU A 33 17.41 -4.43 -3.10
CA GLU A 33 18.36 -4.31 -4.20
C GLU A 33 19.79 -4.66 -3.75
N ASN A 34 20.21 -4.20 -2.57
CA ASN A 34 21.54 -4.51 -2.03
C ASN A 34 21.74 -5.99 -1.71
N ILE A 35 20.75 -6.68 -1.15
CA ILE A 35 20.86 -8.09 -0.79
C ILE A 35 20.67 -9.03 -1.99
N THR A 36 19.91 -8.61 -2.99
CA THR A 36 19.62 -9.42 -4.18
C THR A 36 20.64 -9.25 -5.31
N ASN A 37 21.58 -8.33 -5.16
CA ASN A 37 22.64 -8.06 -6.15
C ASN A 37 23.73 -9.17 -6.15
N SER A 38 23.30 -10.42 -6.28
CA SER A 38 24.19 -11.60 -6.21
C SER A 38 24.24 -12.41 -7.51
N GLY A 39 23.59 -11.95 -8.58
CA GLY A 39 23.48 -12.66 -9.85
C GLY A 39 22.61 -13.92 -9.80
N LYS A 40 21.78 -14.06 -8.76
CA LYS A 40 20.80 -15.14 -8.59
C LYS A 40 19.39 -14.54 -8.67
N ASP A 41 18.43 -15.37 -9.08
CA ASP A 41 17.02 -15.01 -9.00
C ASP A 41 16.54 -15.07 -7.55
N TRP A 42 15.88 -13.99 -7.12
CA TRP A 42 15.35 -13.87 -5.78
C TRP A 42 13.83 -13.64 -5.82
N MET A 43 13.15 -14.23 -4.87
CA MET A 43 11.77 -13.91 -4.56
C MET A 43 11.72 -13.43 -3.11
N VAL A 44 11.31 -12.18 -2.91
CA VAL A 44 11.25 -11.54 -1.59
C VAL A 44 9.80 -11.31 -1.23
N PHE A 45 9.39 -11.77 -0.05
CA PHE A 45 8.07 -11.52 0.51
C PHE A 45 8.17 -10.49 1.63
N ILE A 46 7.34 -9.45 1.55
CA ILE A 46 7.23 -8.41 2.57
C ILE A 46 5.87 -8.58 3.24
N ASP A 47 5.86 -9.08 4.48
CA ASP A 47 4.63 -9.21 5.26
C ASP A 47 4.30 -7.90 5.97
N THR A 48 3.05 -7.45 5.85
CA THR A 48 2.62 -6.17 6.42
C THR A 48 1.24 -6.27 7.06
N ASN A 49 0.96 -5.35 7.98
CA ASN A 49 -0.39 -5.16 8.49
C ASN A 49 -1.19 -4.23 7.55
N PRO A 50 -2.48 -4.51 7.31
CA PRO A 50 -3.35 -3.63 6.55
C PRO A 50 -3.70 -2.38 7.39
N SER A 51 -2.87 -1.36 7.32
CA SER A 51 -3.05 -0.12 8.05
C SER A 51 -2.51 1.07 7.26
N PHE A 52 -2.96 2.28 7.58
CA PHE A 52 -2.41 3.51 7.00
C PHE A 52 -1.07 3.92 7.64
N SER A 53 -0.35 2.99 8.24
CA SER A 53 0.94 3.30 8.87
C SER A 53 2.02 3.60 7.84
N ILE A 54 3.03 4.35 8.26
CA ILE A 54 4.21 4.61 7.44
C ILE A 54 4.94 3.31 7.05
N TYR A 55 4.92 2.31 7.91
CA TYR A 55 5.54 1.01 7.64
C TYR A 55 4.88 0.27 6.48
N THR A 56 3.54 0.31 6.39
CA THR A 56 2.81 -0.24 5.25
C THR A 56 3.14 0.51 3.96
N GLN A 57 3.24 1.84 4.01
CA GLN A 57 3.61 2.64 2.85
C GLN A 57 5.02 2.30 2.36
N ILE A 58 5.99 2.19 3.26
CA ILE A 58 7.39 1.83 2.95
C ILE A 58 7.46 0.42 2.34
N ALA A 59 6.70 -0.53 2.88
CA ALA A 59 6.63 -1.89 2.38
C ALA A 59 6.06 -1.94 0.95
N ILE A 60 4.95 -1.23 0.71
CA ILE A 60 4.33 -1.11 -0.61
C ILE A 60 5.30 -0.46 -1.61
N SER A 61 5.98 0.61 -1.21
CA SER A 61 6.96 1.29 -2.07
C SER A 61 8.18 0.43 -2.43
N GLY A 62 8.47 -0.58 -1.61
CA GLY A 62 9.58 -1.53 -1.84
C GLY A 62 9.19 -2.77 -2.63
N ALA A 63 7.90 -2.99 -2.89
CA ALA A 63 7.41 -4.17 -3.58
C ALA A 63 7.19 -3.92 -5.08
N GLU A 64 7.15 -4.97 -5.87
CA GLU A 64 6.77 -4.94 -7.29
C GLU A 64 5.31 -5.37 -7.50
N ARG A 65 4.79 -6.19 -6.61
CA ARG A 65 3.46 -6.78 -6.70
C ARG A 65 2.80 -6.81 -5.34
N LEU A 66 1.51 -6.52 -5.31
CA LEU A 66 0.70 -6.58 -4.10
C LEU A 66 -0.25 -7.77 -4.16
N LEU A 67 -0.10 -8.67 -3.19
CA LEU A 67 -1.01 -9.77 -2.96
C LEU A 67 -1.86 -9.43 -1.73
N THR A 68 -3.17 -9.43 -1.86
CA THR A 68 -4.07 -9.06 -0.78
C THR A 68 -4.93 -10.26 -0.40
N PRO A 69 -4.63 -10.94 0.73
CA PRO A 69 -5.52 -11.97 1.25
C PRO A 69 -6.77 -11.33 1.86
N ILE A 70 -7.92 -11.89 1.54
CA ILE A 70 -9.22 -11.45 2.05
C ILE A 70 -10.00 -12.63 2.61
N ASN A 71 -10.64 -12.42 3.75
CA ASN A 71 -11.60 -13.35 4.33
C ASN A 71 -13.03 -12.86 4.01
N ALA A 72 -14.03 -13.73 4.15
CA ALA A 72 -15.43 -13.36 4.05
C ALA A 72 -15.93 -12.76 5.37
N ASP A 73 -15.30 -11.65 5.82
CA ASP A 73 -15.65 -10.92 7.04
C ASP A 73 -15.57 -9.40 6.84
N ASP A 74 -16.20 -8.65 7.72
CA ASP A 74 -16.25 -7.19 7.64
C ASP A 74 -14.87 -6.54 7.83
N SER A 75 -13.98 -7.18 8.59
CA SER A 75 -12.62 -6.68 8.81
C SER A 75 -11.82 -6.71 7.50
N SER A 76 -11.94 -7.78 6.73
CA SER A 76 -11.28 -7.91 5.42
C SER A 76 -11.84 -6.94 4.39
N LYS A 77 -13.16 -6.70 4.40
CA LYS A 77 -13.79 -5.66 3.58
C LYS A 77 -13.23 -4.28 3.90
N THR A 78 -13.13 -3.96 5.18
CA THR A 78 -12.55 -2.70 5.64
C THR A 78 -11.08 -2.60 5.22
N ALA A 79 -10.29 -3.65 5.41
CA ALA A 79 -8.88 -3.68 5.04
C ALA A 79 -8.66 -3.49 3.53
N ALA A 80 -9.48 -4.13 2.70
CA ALA A 80 -9.43 -3.95 1.24
C ALA A 80 -9.76 -2.49 0.84
N SER A 81 -10.81 -1.91 1.42
CA SER A 81 -11.17 -0.51 1.17
C SER A 81 -10.06 0.46 1.62
N VAL A 82 -9.43 0.19 2.76
CA VAL A 82 -8.28 0.96 3.25
C VAL A 82 -7.12 0.87 2.29
N MET A 83 -6.82 -0.32 1.76
CA MET A 83 -5.73 -0.52 0.81
C MET A 83 -5.97 0.22 -0.51
N VAL A 84 -7.17 0.15 -1.06
CA VAL A 84 -7.55 0.90 -2.27
C VAL A 84 -7.42 2.40 -2.02
N ALA A 85 -7.94 2.89 -0.90
CA ALA A 85 -7.83 4.30 -0.52
C ALA A 85 -6.37 4.75 -0.33
N LEU A 86 -5.50 3.89 0.17
CA LEU A 86 -4.06 4.17 0.31
C LEU A 86 -3.39 4.30 -1.06
N LEU A 87 -3.66 3.37 -1.97
CA LEU A 87 -3.01 3.31 -3.28
C LEU A 87 -3.53 4.37 -4.26
N HIS A 88 -4.82 4.65 -4.24
CA HIS A 88 -5.49 5.49 -5.24
C HIS A 88 -6.10 6.77 -4.67
N GLY A 89 -6.09 6.92 -3.33
CA GLY A 89 -6.78 8.02 -2.65
C GLY A 89 -8.27 7.74 -2.48
N THR A 90 -8.99 8.71 -1.95
CA THR A 90 -10.44 8.67 -1.76
C THR A 90 -11.10 9.76 -2.57
N ASN A 91 -12.30 9.50 -3.09
CA ASN A 91 -13.13 10.50 -3.74
C ASN A 91 -14.54 10.50 -3.11
N PRO A 92 -14.96 11.52 -2.38
CA PRO A 92 -14.23 12.77 -2.13
C PRO A 92 -12.97 12.59 -1.27
N PRO A 93 -12.03 13.56 -1.29
CA PRO A 93 -10.84 13.52 -0.45
C PRO A 93 -11.19 13.36 1.03
N HIS A 94 -10.37 12.60 1.76
CA HIS A 94 -10.62 12.36 3.18
C HIS A 94 -10.65 13.67 3.97
N PRO A 95 -11.67 13.94 4.80
CA PRO A 95 -11.86 15.24 5.43
C PRO A 95 -10.72 15.67 6.37
N ILE A 96 -10.01 14.71 6.97
CA ILE A 96 -8.90 14.99 7.89
C ILE A 96 -7.55 14.98 7.16
N TYR A 97 -7.33 14.03 6.25
CA TYR A 97 -6.03 13.85 5.59
C TYR A 97 -5.93 14.59 4.26
N GLY A 98 -7.07 14.99 3.68
CA GLY A 98 -7.13 15.83 2.50
C GLY A 98 -6.20 15.40 1.39
N SER A 99 -5.27 16.26 1.05
CA SER A 99 -4.27 16.04 0.01
C SER A 99 -3.02 15.27 0.46
N TRP A 100 -2.90 14.90 1.73
CA TRP A 100 -1.75 14.17 2.30
C TRP A 100 -1.93 12.66 2.23
N THR A 101 -2.45 12.16 1.13
CA THR A 101 -2.54 10.71 0.89
C THR A 101 -1.23 10.18 0.32
N TYR A 102 -0.95 8.89 0.59
CA TYR A 102 0.21 8.22 -0.01
C TYR A 102 0.20 8.35 -1.53
N ALA A 103 -0.95 8.11 -2.17
CA ALA A 103 -1.09 8.20 -3.63
C ALA A 103 -0.66 9.56 -4.19
N LYS A 104 -1.12 10.66 -3.55
CA LYS A 104 -0.75 12.01 -3.99
C LYS A 104 0.72 12.31 -3.77
N MET A 105 1.24 11.99 -2.59
CA MET A 105 2.66 12.17 -2.28
C MET A 105 3.56 11.36 -3.21
N ALA A 106 3.16 10.11 -3.51
CA ALA A 106 3.86 9.25 -4.45
C ALA A 106 3.91 9.87 -5.84
N GLN A 107 2.78 10.36 -6.34
CA GLN A 107 2.70 11.05 -7.62
C GLN A 107 3.59 12.30 -7.66
N GLU A 108 3.53 13.15 -6.64
CA GLU A 108 4.32 14.38 -6.55
C GLU A 108 5.82 14.12 -6.45
N GLN A 109 6.22 13.02 -5.81
CA GLN A 109 7.62 12.68 -5.56
C GLN A 109 8.19 11.66 -6.57
N GLY A 110 7.38 11.24 -7.56
CA GLY A 110 7.78 10.26 -8.57
C GLY A 110 8.09 8.88 -7.98
N VAL A 111 7.32 8.46 -6.97
CA VAL A 111 7.31 7.10 -6.44
C VAL A 111 6.21 6.33 -7.14
N GLU A 112 6.54 5.17 -7.69
CA GLU A 112 5.56 4.33 -8.37
C GLU A 112 4.54 3.78 -7.36
N VAL A 113 3.25 3.92 -7.69
CA VAL A 113 2.16 3.35 -6.91
C VAL A 113 1.83 1.97 -7.46
N LEU A 114 1.93 0.95 -6.60
CA LEU A 114 1.61 -0.41 -6.97
C LEU A 114 0.13 -0.57 -7.30
N LYS A 115 -0.13 -1.47 -8.24
CA LYS A 115 -1.46 -2.02 -8.47
C LYS A 115 -1.66 -3.29 -7.66
N ILE A 116 -2.89 -3.53 -7.22
CA ILE A 116 -3.27 -4.81 -6.64
C ILE A 116 -3.12 -5.88 -7.74
N HIS A 117 -2.18 -6.79 -7.53
CA HIS A 117 -1.88 -7.83 -8.51
C HIS A 117 -2.80 -9.03 -8.38
N LEU A 118 -3.12 -9.40 -7.14
CA LEU A 118 -3.94 -10.56 -6.85
C LEU A 118 -4.70 -10.39 -5.54
N LEU A 119 -6.00 -10.71 -5.56
CA LEU A 119 -6.82 -10.89 -4.38
C LEU A 119 -6.94 -12.39 -4.09
N ILE A 120 -6.55 -12.81 -2.90
CA ILE A 120 -6.56 -14.21 -2.51
C ILE A 120 -7.67 -14.43 -1.49
N GLY A 121 -8.73 -15.15 -1.91
CA GLY A 121 -9.77 -15.58 -0.99
C GLY A 121 -9.24 -16.61 0.00
N ASN A 122 -9.23 -16.28 1.28
CA ASN A 122 -8.83 -17.14 2.37
C ASN A 122 -10.07 -17.56 3.19
N ARG A 123 -10.08 -18.79 3.71
CA ARG A 123 -11.19 -19.34 4.53
C ARG A 123 -12.57 -19.23 3.85
N LEU A 124 -12.63 -19.53 2.57
CA LEU A 124 -13.89 -19.57 1.86
C LEU A 124 -14.70 -20.79 2.33
N THR A 125 -15.81 -20.55 3.02
CA THR A 125 -16.81 -21.58 3.25
C THR A 125 -17.62 -21.76 1.96
N GLN A 126 -17.45 -22.90 1.32
CA GLN A 126 -18.31 -23.28 0.19
C GLN A 126 -19.59 -23.93 0.72
N PHE A 127 -20.71 -23.26 0.56
CA PHE A 127 -22.02 -23.85 0.68
C PHE A 127 -22.77 -23.55 -0.61
N LYS A 128 -22.89 -24.57 -1.49
CA LYS A 128 -23.57 -24.47 -2.80
C LYS A 128 -23.13 -23.31 -3.72
N GLY A 129 -21.83 -22.97 -3.71
CA GLY A 129 -21.24 -21.87 -4.50
C GLY A 129 -20.42 -20.91 -3.64
N THR A 130 -19.78 -19.96 -4.29
CA THR A 130 -19.03 -18.90 -3.61
C THR A 130 -19.97 -18.11 -2.71
N ALA A 131 -19.67 -17.99 -1.42
CA ALA A 131 -20.51 -17.25 -0.49
C ALA A 131 -20.83 -15.84 -1.03
N ALA A 132 -22.09 -15.43 -0.94
CA ALA A 132 -22.56 -14.15 -1.50
C ALA A 132 -21.76 -12.94 -1.02
N ALA A 133 -21.27 -12.97 0.22
CA ALA A 133 -20.39 -11.95 0.77
C ALA A 133 -19.05 -11.82 0.02
N PHE A 134 -18.47 -12.96 -0.39
CA PHE A 134 -17.21 -12.93 -1.16
C PHE A 134 -17.42 -12.42 -2.58
N LYS A 135 -18.52 -12.81 -3.22
CA LYS A 135 -18.87 -12.30 -4.54
C LYS A 135 -19.09 -10.80 -4.51
N ALA A 136 -19.83 -10.29 -3.53
CA ALA A 136 -20.05 -8.85 -3.36
C ALA A 136 -18.75 -8.08 -3.13
N LEU A 137 -17.80 -8.65 -2.37
CA LEU A 137 -16.51 -8.05 -2.12
C LEU A 137 -15.64 -8.03 -3.39
N SER A 138 -15.60 -9.13 -4.12
CA SER A 138 -14.89 -9.26 -5.39
C SER A 138 -15.44 -8.28 -6.43
N ASP A 139 -16.76 -8.20 -6.56
CA ASP A 139 -17.43 -7.29 -7.49
C ASP A 139 -17.17 -5.81 -7.12
N ALA A 140 -17.24 -5.45 -5.84
CA ALA A 140 -16.94 -4.11 -5.37
C ALA A 140 -15.47 -3.70 -5.61
N THR A 141 -14.54 -4.63 -5.46
CA THR A 141 -13.11 -4.38 -5.70
C THR A 141 -12.79 -4.28 -7.18
N SER A 142 -13.44 -5.09 -8.02
CA SER A 142 -13.27 -5.04 -9.49
C SER A 142 -13.81 -3.76 -10.11
N THR A 143 -14.81 -3.14 -9.48
CA THR A 143 -15.42 -1.89 -9.96
C THR A 143 -14.59 -0.65 -9.54
N SER A 144 -13.67 -0.83 -8.58
CA SER A 144 -12.84 0.25 -8.02
C SER A 144 -11.44 0.30 -8.65
N LEU A 145 -11.12 -0.61 -9.56
CA LEU A 145 -9.87 -0.71 -10.33
C LEU A 145 -10.04 -0.22 -11.76
#